data_c9dda6c5456f02b3571b783b210c4f9f
#
_entry.id   c9dda6c5456f02b3571b783b210c4f9f
#
_cell.length_a   1.000
_cell.length_b   1.000
_cell.length_c   1.000
_cell.angle_alpha   90.00
_cell.angle_beta   90.00
_cell.angle_gamma   90.00
#
_symmetry.space_group_name_H-M   'P 1'
#
loop_
_entity.id
_entity.type
_entity.pdbx_description
1 polymer ?
#
loop_
_entity_poly.entity_id
_entity_poly.type
_entity_poly.pdbx_seq_one_letter_code
_entity_poly.pdbx_strand_id
1 'polypeptide(L)'
;MSQLAEKTGAHVDDVRNVIIWGNHSATQYPDANHATIRGQPARKVVNDDKWLDSAFLSKVQKRGAEIIAVMGKSSAASAAAAACDHVHDMWFGTVGDNWCNMGVISDGNTYGVP
;
A
#
# COMPACT_ATOMS: atom_id res chain seq x y z
N MET A 1 1.74 -0.17 -4.21
CA MET A 1 2.45 -1.11 -5.13
C MET A 1 2.69 -0.50 -6.51
N SER A 2 1.69 -0.02 -7.25
CA SER A 2 1.84 0.50 -8.63
C SER A 2 2.91 1.59 -8.80
N GLN A 3 3.09 2.49 -7.85
CA GLN A 3 4.12 3.55 -7.93
C GLN A 3 5.55 3.01 -7.85
N LEU A 4 5.78 1.94 -7.07
CA LEU A 4 7.07 1.26 -7.03
C LEU A 4 7.33 0.47 -8.31
N ALA A 5 6.30 -0.21 -8.83
CA ALA A 5 6.37 -0.92 -10.10
C ALA A 5 6.72 0.03 -11.24
N GLU A 6 6.03 1.18 -11.34
CA GLU A 6 6.30 2.23 -12.34
C GLU A 6 7.74 2.77 -12.24
N LYS A 7 8.21 3.07 -11.03
CA LYS A 7 9.58 3.59 -10.79
C LYS A 7 10.68 2.64 -11.23
N THR A 8 10.42 1.32 -11.11
CA THR A 8 11.43 0.28 -11.35
C THR A 8 11.24 -0.49 -12.66
N GLY A 9 10.17 -0.24 -13.41
CA GLY A 9 9.82 -1.00 -14.61
C GLY A 9 9.41 -2.46 -14.30
N ALA A 10 9.02 -2.74 -13.05
CA ALA A 10 8.53 -4.05 -12.65
C ALA A 10 7.01 -4.17 -12.92
N HIS A 11 6.49 -5.40 -12.97
CA HIS A 11 5.05 -5.61 -12.93
C HIS A 11 4.51 -5.37 -11.51
N VAL A 12 3.25 -4.95 -11.39
CA VAL A 12 2.66 -4.68 -10.06
C VAL A 12 2.63 -5.93 -9.18
N ASP A 13 2.46 -7.10 -9.78
CA ASP A 13 2.45 -8.40 -9.08
C ASP A 13 3.83 -8.83 -8.57
N ASP A 14 4.90 -8.19 -9.04
CA ASP A 14 6.26 -8.40 -8.53
C ASP A 14 6.52 -7.63 -7.22
N VAL A 15 5.62 -6.70 -6.87
CA VAL A 15 5.75 -5.83 -5.68
C VAL A 15 4.92 -6.39 -4.54
N ARG A 16 5.55 -6.68 -3.41
CA ARG A 16 4.92 -7.27 -2.21
C ARG A 16 5.17 -6.42 -0.98
N ASN A 17 4.37 -6.64 0.05
CA ASN A 17 4.57 -6.15 1.42
C ASN A 17 4.68 -4.61 1.54
N VAL A 18 3.99 -3.87 0.68
CA VAL A 18 3.80 -2.42 0.85
C VAL A 18 2.65 -2.20 1.83
N ILE A 19 2.93 -1.49 2.91
CA ILE A 19 1.98 -1.25 4.00
C ILE A 19 1.65 0.23 4.07
N ILE A 20 0.43 0.56 4.48
CA ILE A 20 0.03 1.94 4.76
C ILE A 20 -0.36 2.06 6.23
N TRP A 21 0.29 2.95 6.95
CA TRP A 21 0.02 3.26 8.35
C TRP A 21 -0.85 4.51 8.49
N GLY A 22 -1.60 4.57 9.56
CA GLY A 22 -2.43 5.72 9.90
C GLY A 22 -3.83 5.69 9.28
N ASN A 23 -4.58 6.77 9.47
CA ASN A 23 -5.94 6.91 8.97
C ASN A 23 -5.98 7.22 7.47
N HIS A 24 -7.12 6.97 6.84
CA HIS A 24 -7.35 7.26 5.42
C HIS A 24 -7.50 8.78 5.17
N SER A 25 -6.37 9.47 5.13
CA SER A 25 -6.28 10.92 4.91
C SER A 25 -4.94 11.29 4.24
N ALA A 26 -4.69 12.58 4.04
CA ALA A 26 -3.40 13.07 3.55
C ALA A 26 -2.21 12.80 4.50
N THR A 27 -2.48 12.30 5.72
CA THR A 27 -1.46 11.93 6.71
C THR A 27 -1.12 10.44 6.70
N GLN A 28 -1.78 9.62 5.88
CA GLN A 28 -1.43 8.21 5.70
C GLN A 28 0.04 8.06 5.30
N TYR A 29 0.71 7.06 5.85
CA TYR A 29 2.13 6.81 5.60
C TYR A 29 2.33 5.51 4.81
N PRO A 30 2.58 5.58 3.50
CA PRO A 30 2.93 4.40 2.70
C PRO A 30 4.36 3.97 3.02
N ASP A 31 4.48 2.78 3.59
CA ASP A 31 5.74 2.21 4.07
C ASP A 31 6.28 1.17 3.06
N ALA A 32 7.45 1.44 2.52
CA ALA A 32 8.18 0.56 1.62
C ALA A 32 9.38 -0.14 2.28
N ASN A 33 9.58 -0.01 3.60
CA ASN A 33 10.77 -0.55 4.27
C ASN A 33 10.82 -2.07 4.24
N HIS A 34 9.65 -2.72 4.31
CA HIS A 34 9.51 -4.18 4.23
C HIS A 34 9.09 -4.67 2.86
N ALA A 35 8.87 -3.73 1.92
CA ALA A 35 8.46 -4.09 0.57
C ALA A 35 9.56 -4.81 -0.18
N THR A 36 9.14 -5.72 -1.05
CA THR A 36 10.02 -6.43 -1.97
C THR A 36 9.57 -6.22 -3.41
N ILE A 37 10.54 -6.26 -4.33
CA ILE A 37 10.31 -6.24 -5.78
C ILE A 37 11.08 -7.43 -6.36
N ARG A 38 10.37 -8.40 -6.93
CA ARG A 38 10.95 -9.67 -7.41
C ARG A 38 11.79 -10.37 -6.32
N GLY A 39 11.30 -10.35 -5.08
CA GLY A 39 11.97 -10.95 -3.93
C GLY A 39 13.19 -10.18 -3.39
N GLN A 40 13.53 -9.04 -3.96
CA GLN A 40 14.61 -8.18 -3.47
C GLN A 40 14.05 -7.00 -2.66
N PRO A 41 14.74 -6.52 -1.61
CA PRO A 41 14.29 -5.34 -0.87
C PRO A 41 14.03 -4.14 -1.78
N ALA A 42 12.84 -3.54 -1.67
CA ALA A 42 12.41 -2.46 -2.55
C ALA A 42 13.36 -1.26 -2.53
N ARG A 43 13.89 -0.89 -1.35
CA ARG A 43 14.88 0.20 -1.23
C ARG A 43 16.14 -0.07 -2.07
N LYS A 44 16.62 -1.32 -2.10
CA LYS A 44 17.78 -1.73 -2.89
C LYS A 44 17.50 -1.66 -4.40
N VAL A 45 16.31 -2.10 -4.82
CA VAL A 45 15.94 -2.11 -6.26
C VAL A 45 15.67 -0.69 -6.76
N VAL A 46 14.97 0.14 -5.98
CA VAL A 46 14.69 1.54 -6.31
C VAL A 46 15.98 2.36 -6.31
N ASN A 47 16.88 2.10 -5.37
CA ASN A 47 18.17 2.78 -5.18
C ASN A 47 18.07 4.32 -5.18
N ASP A 48 17.02 4.84 -4.55
CA ASP A 48 16.71 6.27 -4.46
C ASP A 48 15.91 6.53 -3.16
N ASP A 49 16.61 6.51 -2.03
CA ASP A 49 15.99 6.71 -0.71
C ASP A 49 15.35 8.09 -0.60
N LYS A 50 15.95 9.11 -1.21
CA LYS A 50 15.38 10.46 -1.22
C LYS A 50 14.00 10.49 -1.90
N TRP A 51 13.83 9.76 -2.98
CA TRP A 51 12.54 9.64 -3.64
C TRP A 51 11.55 8.86 -2.78
N LEU A 52 11.97 7.74 -2.18
CA LEU A 52 11.12 6.91 -1.30
C LEU A 52 10.62 7.69 -0.09
N ASP A 53 11.47 8.50 0.53
CA ASP A 53 11.16 9.22 1.76
C ASP A 53 10.50 10.61 1.52
N SER A 54 10.24 10.97 0.26
CA SER A 54 9.61 12.26 -0.08
C SER A 54 8.55 12.15 -1.19
N ALA A 55 8.96 12.06 -2.45
CA ALA A 55 8.06 12.10 -3.60
C ALA A 55 7.09 10.91 -3.65
N PHE A 56 7.56 9.71 -3.30
CA PHE A 56 6.72 8.52 -3.19
C PHE A 56 5.61 8.70 -2.17
N LEU A 57 5.94 9.18 -0.95
CA LEU A 57 4.96 9.42 0.10
C LEU A 57 3.89 10.40 -0.36
N SER A 58 4.31 11.57 -0.85
CA SER A 58 3.38 12.61 -1.32
C SER A 58 2.50 12.14 -2.48
N LYS A 59 3.08 11.40 -3.44
CA LYS A 59 2.33 10.89 -4.60
C LYS A 59 1.27 9.89 -4.19
N VAL A 60 1.57 8.97 -3.29
CA VAL A 60 0.60 7.97 -2.78
C VAL A 60 -0.48 8.65 -1.95
N GLN A 61 -0.11 9.56 -1.04
CA GLN A 61 -1.05 10.31 -0.20
C GLN A 61 -2.09 11.09 -1.00
N LYS A 62 -1.70 11.69 -2.13
CA LYS A 62 -2.54 12.56 -2.95
C LYS A 62 -3.23 11.83 -4.11
N ARG A 63 -2.92 10.57 -4.36
CA ARG A 63 -3.36 9.86 -5.57
C ARG A 63 -4.88 9.82 -5.74
N GLY A 64 -5.63 9.61 -4.67
CA GLY A 64 -7.09 9.61 -4.72
C GLY A 64 -7.66 10.96 -5.18
N ALA A 65 -7.13 12.07 -4.67
CA ALA A 65 -7.54 13.41 -5.06
C ALA A 65 -7.20 13.72 -6.53
N GLU A 66 -6.04 13.28 -7.01
CA GLU A 66 -5.63 13.42 -8.43
C GLU A 66 -6.61 12.69 -9.35
N ILE A 67 -7.01 11.46 -9.01
CA ILE A 67 -7.97 10.68 -9.79
C ILE A 67 -9.33 11.39 -9.84
N ILE A 68 -9.82 11.89 -8.71
CA ILE A 68 -11.08 12.64 -8.64
C ILE A 68 -11.01 13.90 -9.51
N ALA A 69 -9.90 14.64 -9.47
CA ALA A 69 -9.71 15.83 -10.28
C ALA A 69 -9.78 15.56 -11.80
N VAL A 70 -9.25 14.41 -12.23
CA VAL A 70 -9.24 14.01 -13.66
C VAL A 70 -10.57 13.40 -14.10
N MET A 71 -11.14 12.51 -13.27
CA MET A 71 -12.33 11.74 -13.62
C MET A 71 -13.67 12.37 -13.20
N GLY A 72 -13.61 13.43 -12.37
CA GLY A 72 -14.80 14.06 -11.79
C GLY A 72 -15.52 13.22 -10.73
N LYS A 73 -15.03 12.01 -10.43
CA LYS A 73 -15.60 11.10 -9.43
C LYS A 73 -14.55 10.13 -8.88
N SER A 74 -14.85 9.54 -7.73
CA SER A 74 -14.01 8.50 -7.12
C SER A 74 -13.99 7.22 -7.97
N SER A 75 -12.85 6.52 -7.96
CA SER A 75 -12.68 5.21 -8.60
C SER A 75 -13.26 4.10 -7.70
N ALA A 76 -14.58 3.93 -7.69
CA ALA A 76 -15.26 2.93 -6.87
C ALA A 76 -14.80 1.49 -7.15
N ALA A 77 -14.42 1.17 -8.39
CA ALA A 77 -14.00 -0.17 -8.79
C ALA A 77 -12.72 -0.65 -8.07
N SER A 78 -11.73 0.24 -7.87
CA SER A 78 -10.51 -0.13 -7.15
C SER A 78 -10.76 -0.38 -5.66
N ALA A 79 -11.68 0.36 -5.04
CA ALA A 79 -12.09 0.12 -3.66
C ALA A 79 -12.86 -1.21 -3.52
N ALA A 80 -13.75 -1.52 -4.48
CA ALA A 80 -14.47 -2.79 -4.51
C ALA A 80 -13.51 -3.99 -4.66
N ALA A 81 -12.54 -3.92 -5.58
CA ALA A 81 -11.53 -4.95 -5.73
C ALA A 81 -10.71 -5.15 -4.44
N ALA A 82 -10.26 -4.04 -3.82
CA ALA A 82 -9.52 -4.11 -2.56
C ALA A 82 -10.36 -4.73 -1.41
N ALA A 83 -11.67 -4.47 -1.37
CA ALA A 83 -12.56 -5.09 -0.39
C ALA A 83 -12.70 -6.61 -0.63
N CYS A 84 -12.78 -7.05 -1.88
CA CYS A 84 -12.80 -8.48 -2.22
C CYS A 84 -11.48 -9.17 -1.81
N ASP A 85 -10.34 -8.56 -2.13
CA ASP A 85 -9.02 -9.08 -1.74
C ASP A 85 -8.89 -9.16 -0.21
N HIS A 86 -9.37 -8.15 0.50
CA HIS A 86 -9.37 -8.12 1.96
C HIS A 86 -10.16 -9.28 2.59
N VAL A 87 -11.38 -9.54 2.06
CA VAL A 87 -12.21 -10.66 2.54
C VAL A 87 -11.56 -12.00 2.17
N HIS A 88 -10.98 -12.11 0.96
CA HIS A 88 -10.24 -13.30 0.54
C HIS A 88 -9.09 -13.59 1.52
N ASP A 89 -8.24 -12.61 1.78
CA ASP A 89 -7.07 -12.78 2.66
C ASP A 89 -7.46 -13.02 4.12
N MET A 90 -8.59 -12.46 4.58
CA MET A 90 -9.14 -12.75 5.90
C MET A 90 -9.59 -14.20 6.03
N TRP A 91 -10.15 -14.78 4.97
CA TRP A 91 -10.70 -16.14 4.98
C TRP A 91 -9.65 -17.21 4.72
N PHE A 92 -8.77 -17.00 3.76
CA PHE A 92 -7.79 -17.99 3.30
C PHE A 92 -6.38 -17.75 3.84
N GLY A 93 -6.10 -16.56 4.37
CA GLY A 93 -4.77 -16.11 4.71
C GLY A 93 -3.97 -15.64 3.50
N THR A 94 -2.82 -15.04 3.75
CA THR A 94 -1.86 -14.66 2.71
C THR A 94 -0.89 -15.81 2.41
N VAL A 95 -0.32 -15.83 1.21
CA VAL A 95 0.60 -16.89 0.77
C VAL A 95 2.04 -16.57 1.17
N GLY A 96 2.71 -17.53 1.83
CA GLY A 96 4.11 -17.43 2.23
C GLY A 96 4.35 -16.28 3.21
N ASP A 97 5.37 -15.47 2.95
CA ASP A 97 5.75 -14.32 3.77
C ASP A 97 5.05 -13.01 3.34
N ASN A 98 3.97 -13.09 2.57
CA ASN A 98 3.21 -11.92 2.18
C ASN A 98 2.34 -11.42 3.33
N TRP A 99 2.32 -10.13 3.50
CA TRP A 99 1.43 -9.43 4.44
C TRP A 99 0.56 -8.40 3.72
N CYS A 100 -0.57 -8.11 4.32
CA CYS A 100 -1.46 -7.06 3.86
C CYS A 100 -1.96 -6.22 5.05
N ASN A 101 -2.41 -5.02 4.76
CA ASN A 101 -3.16 -4.26 5.75
C ASN A 101 -4.53 -4.91 5.97
N MET A 102 -4.91 -5.07 7.22
CA MET A 102 -6.16 -5.74 7.60
C MET A 102 -6.92 -4.92 8.63
N GLY A 103 -8.24 -4.81 8.46
CA GLY A 103 -9.13 -4.32 9.51
C GLY A 103 -9.40 -5.43 10.52
N VAL A 104 -9.06 -5.21 11.78
CA VAL A 104 -9.26 -6.17 12.85
C VAL A 104 -9.97 -5.52 14.04
N ILE A 105 -10.66 -6.35 14.84
CA ILE A 105 -11.26 -5.87 16.09
C ILE A 105 -10.12 -5.55 17.07
N SER A 106 -10.15 -4.33 17.63
CA SER A 106 -9.22 -3.98 18.71
C SER A 106 -9.74 -4.51 20.04
N ASP A 107 -8.88 -5.20 20.77
CA ASP A 107 -9.11 -5.63 22.16
C ASP A 107 -8.42 -4.69 23.18
N GLY A 108 -7.84 -3.60 22.72
CA GLY A 108 -7.08 -2.65 23.51
C GLY A 108 -5.64 -3.05 23.84
N ASN A 109 -5.22 -4.28 23.51
CA ASN A 109 -3.91 -4.78 23.93
C ASN A 109 -2.76 -4.28 23.05
N THR A 110 -3.00 -4.16 21.73
CA THR A 110 -1.91 -3.85 20.79
C THR A 110 -1.42 -2.40 20.90
N TYR A 111 -2.36 -1.44 21.03
CA TYR A 111 -2.03 0.00 21.03
C TYR A 111 -2.56 0.73 22.27
N GLY A 112 -3.14 0.03 23.25
CA GLY A 112 -3.72 0.63 24.43
C GLY A 112 -4.99 1.45 24.16
N VAL A 113 -5.64 1.22 23.03
CA VAL A 113 -6.92 1.85 22.64
C VAL A 113 -7.92 0.77 22.24
N PRO A 114 -9.22 0.96 22.59
CA PRO A 114 -10.27 0.01 22.23
C PRO A 114 -10.52 -0.04 20.71
#